data_603c895009f453c2011d85edd155092e
#
_entry.id   603c895009f453c2011d85edd155092e
#
_cell.length_a   1.000
_cell.length_b   1.000
_cell.length_c   1.000
_cell.angle_alpha   90.00
_cell.angle_beta   90.00
_cell.angle_gamma   90.00
#
_symmetry.space_group_name_H-M   'P 1'
#
loop_
_entity.id
_entity.type
_entity.pdbx_description
1 polymer ?
#
loop_
_entity_poly.entity_id
_entity_poly.type
_entity_poly.pdbx_seq_one_letter_code
_entity_poly.pdbx_strand_id
1 'polypeptide(L)'
;MTQADSLSGKLFTFEGSEGSGKSTQIELLADELEGMGHEVIVTREPGGTEIGEEIRHLLIHNSAGTNMTPEAELLLFAAARAQLVREVILPALETGKIILCDRFLDSTTVYQGAARSIATDPVSYINQFAAAAITPDLTFILDVPAEESIARVKRRINDLPDRMEQENVDFYKKVREGYLLLARSLPERFHVVDGTRELKVNQEDILKTVLAHI
;
A
#
# COMPACT_ATOMS: atom_id res chain seq x y z
N MET A 1 9.35 7.67 25.86
CA MET A 1 9.05 8.29 24.56
C MET A 1 9.43 7.27 23.51
N THR A 2 8.48 6.79 22.76
CA THR A 2 8.73 5.90 21.63
C THR A 2 9.32 6.73 20.49
N GLN A 3 10.16 6.14 19.65
CA GLN A 3 10.83 6.82 18.51
C GLN A 3 9.82 7.53 17.57
N ALA A 4 8.57 7.10 17.58
CA ALA A 4 7.47 7.69 16.80
C ALA A 4 7.07 9.12 17.25
N ASP A 5 7.29 9.48 18.53
CA ASP A 5 6.86 10.79 19.08
C ASP A 5 7.77 11.97 18.62
N SER A 6 8.82 11.73 17.84
CA SER A 6 9.79 12.74 17.37
C SER A 6 9.81 12.95 15.86
N LEU A 7 9.01 12.21 15.09
CA LEU A 7 8.99 12.31 13.63
C LEU A 7 8.17 13.52 13.21
N SER A 8 8.77 14.42 12.43
CA SER A 8 8.13 15.64 11.93
C SER A 8 7.49 15.45 10.54
N GLY A 9 7.88 14.43 9.81
CA GLY A 9 7.31 14.07 8.51
C GLY A 9 5.99 13.33 8.62
N LYS A 10 5.37 13.07 7.46
CA LYS A 10 4.08 12.40 7.35
C LYS A 10 4.13 11.21 6.41
N LEU A 11 3.48 10.12 6.77
CA LEU A 11 3.35 8.92 5.94
C LEU A 11 1.88 8.70 5.56
N PHE A 12 1.58 8.88 4.29
CA PHE A 12 0.28 8.54 3.69
C PHE A 12 0.43 7.29 2.82
N THR A 13 -0.43 6.31 3.04
CA THR A 13 -0.40 5.06 2.27
C THR A 13 -1.67 4.90 1.46
N PHE A 14 -1.56 4.21 0.33
CA PHE A 14 -2.66 3.98 -0.60
C PHE A 14 -2.86 2.49 -0.77
N GLU A 15 -4.05 2.03 -0.48
CA GLU A 15 -4.44 0.63 -0.48
C GLU A 15 -5.66 0.39 -1.38
N GLY A 16 -5.91 -0.88 -1.67
CA GLY A 16 -6.99 -1.31 -2.55
C GLY A 16 -6.52 -2.39 -3.52
N SER A 17 -7.44 -3.02 -4.24
CA SER A 17 -7.12 -4.06 -5.22
C SER A 17 -6.30 -3.53 -6.39
N GLU A 18 -5.75 -4.42 -7.21
CA GLU A 18 -5.10 -4.07 -8.47
C GLU A 18 -6.11 -3.36 -9.40
N GLY A 19 -5.63 -2.35 -10.14
CA GLY A 19 -6.51 -1.58 -11.03
C GLY A 19 -7.43 -0.58 -10.33
N SER A 20 -7.31 -0.37 -9.01
CA SER A 20 -8.15 0.60 -8.28
C SER A 20 -7.79 2.08 -8.54
N GLY A 21 -6.62 2.36 -9.14
CA GLY A 21 -6.20 3.73 -9.48
C GLY A 21 -5.24 4.38 -8.48
N LYS A 22 -4.66 3.61 -7.55
CA LYS A 22 -3.71 4.11 -6.54
C LYS A 22 -2.58 4.95 -7.12
N SER A 23 -1.80 4.36 -8.02
CA SER A 23 -0.61 5.01 -8.58
C SER A 23 -0.94 6.34 -9.25
N THR A 24 -2.06 6.41 -9.98
CA THR A 24 -2.52 7.66 -10.61
C THR A 24 -2.88 8.73 -9.57
N GLN A 25 -3.55 8.36 -8.48
CA GLN A 25 -3.88 9.31 -7.40
C GLN A 25 -2.64 9.77 -6.64
N ILE A 26 -1.67 8.87 -6.44
CA ILE A 26 -0.38 9.20 -5.81
C ILE A 26 0.41 10.21 -6.64
N GLU A 27 0.53 9.98 -7.95
CA GLU A 27 1.24 10.89 -8.87
C GLU A 27 0.61 12.28 -8.86
N LEU A 28 -0.71 12.37 -9.01
CA LEU A 28 -1.41 13.66 -8.98
C LEU A 28 -1.27 14.37 -7.62
N LEU A 29 -1.35 13.63 -6.52
CA LEU A 29 -1.18 14.19 -5.18
C LEU A 29 0.26 14.69 -4.95
N ALA A 30 1.26 13.96 -5.44
CA ALA A 30 2.65 14.36 -5.34
C ALA A 30 2.88 15.69 -6.08
N ASP A 31 2.41 15.81 -7.33
CA ASP A 31 2.53 17.03 -8.13
C ASP A 31 1.90 18.24 -7.43
N GLU A 32 0.70 18.08 -6.84
CA GLU A 32 0.01 19.15 -6.10
C GLU A 32 0.77 19.57 -4.83
N LEU A 33 1.23 18.61 -4.01
CA LEU A 33 1.97 18.90 -2.79
C LEU A 33 3.33 19.54 -3.07
N GLU A 34 4.06 19.07 -4.10
CA GLU A 34 5.31 19.68 -4.55
C GLU A 34 5.08 21.11 -5.08
N GLY A 35 3.98 21.32 -5.83
CA GLY A 35 3.56 22.64 -6.27
C GLY A 35 3.23 23.61 -5.12
N MET A 36 2.86 23.09 -3.96
CA MET A 36 2.66 23.86 -2.71
C MET A 36 3.96 24.07 -1.91
N GLY A 37 5.08 23.48 -2.35
CA GLY A 37 6.40 23.65 -1.72
C GLY A 37 6.75 22.57 -0.69
N HIS A 38 6.01 21.48 -0.61
CA HIS A 38 6.35 20.35 0.25
C HIS A 38 7.43 19.46 -0.39
N GLU A 39 8.31 18.89 0.42
CA GLU A 39 9.21 17.83 -0.02
C GLU A 39 8.50 16.48 0.03
N VAL A 40 8.25 15.88 -1.14
CA VAL A 40 7.50 14.62 -1.27
C VAL A 40 8.42 13.48 -1.72
N ILE A 41 8.23 12.31 -1.13
CA ILE A 41 8.83 11.06 -1.60
C ILE A 41 7.71 10.11 -1.98
N VAL A 42 7.70 9.69 -3.25
CA VAL A 42 6.82 8.62 -3.72
C VAL A 42 7.57 7.31 -3.69
N THR A 43 6.97 6.29 -3.08
CA THR A 43 7.52 4.93 -2.99
C THR A 43 6.43 3.88 -3.08
N ARG A 44 6.80 2.60 -3.07
CA ARG A 44 5.85 1.48 -3.16
C ARG A 44 6.35 0.22 -2.45
N GLU A 45 5.42 -0.65 -2.10
CA GLU A 45 5.69 -2.01 -1.63
C GLU A 45 5.06 -3.10 -2.55
N PRO A 46 5.74 -4.22 -2.73
CA PRO A 46 7.15 -4.45 -2.43
C PRO A 46 8.03 -3.66 -3.39
N GLY A 47 9.22 -3.19 -2.93
CA GLY A 47 10.14 -2.43 -3.76
C GLY A 47 10.69 -1.18 -3.06
N GLY A 48 11.02 -0.15 -3.85
CA GLY A 48 11.48 1.16 -3.38
C GLY A 48 12.94 1.22 -2.89
N THR A 49 13.66 0.10 -2.91
CA THR A 49 15.11 -0.01 -2.65
C THR A 49 15.70 -1.07 -3.56
N GLU A 50 17.02 -1.10 -3.75
CA GLU A 50 17.68 -2.07 -4.61
C GLU A 50 17.32 -3.52 -4.20
N ILE A 51 17.47 -3.87 -2.92
CA ILE A 51 17.09 -5.18 -2.40
C ILE A 51 15.57 -5.40 -2.49
N GLY A 52 14.78 -4.36 -2.25
CA GLY A 52 13.33 -4.42 -2.35
C GLY A 52 12.85 -4.75 -3.77
N GLU A 53 13.51 -4.22 -4.81
CA GLU A 53 13.18 -4.52 -6.21
C GLU A 53 13.55 -5.96 -6.61
N GLU A 54 14.67 -6.50 -6.10
CA GLU A 54 15.01 -7.92 -6.30
C GLU A 54 13.96 -8.84 -5.65
N ILE A 55 13.53 -8.50 -4.43
CA ILE A 55 12.45 -9.24 -3.75
C ILE A 55 11.14 -9.11 -4.51
N ARG A 56 10.81 -7.91 -5.04
CA ARG A 56 9.63 -7.68 -5.88
C ARG A 56 9.67 -8.56 -7.12
N HIS A 57 10.81 -8.62 -7.81
CA HIS A 57 10.97 -9.48 -8.97
C HIS A 57 10.68 -10.95 -8.63
N LEU A 58 11.21 -11.44 -7.50
CA LEU A 58 10.96 -12.81 -7.03
C LEU A 58 9.48 -13.06 -6.70
N LEU A 59 8.82 -12.11 -6.02
CA LEU A 59 7.43 -12.22 -5.60
C LEU A 59 6.43 -12.20 -6.76
N ILE A 60 6.69 -11.37 -7.76
CA ILE A 60 5.68 -10.94 -8.74
C ILE A 60 5.96 -11.47 -10.14
N HIS A 61 7.23 -11.50 -10.58
CA HIS A 61 7.61 -11.76 -11.95
C HIS A 61 8.36 -13.10 -12.17
N ASN A 62 8.94 -13.68 -11.12
CA ASN A 62 9.74 -14.90 -11.26
C ASN A 62 8.86 -16.15 -11.21
N SER A 63 9.07 -17.06 -12.17
CA SER A 63 8.38 -18.36 -12.23
C SER A 63 8.61 -19.22 -10.98
N ALA A 64 9.73 -19.05 -10.27
CA ALA A 64 9.98 -19.72 -8.99
C ALA A 64 8.94 -19.34 -7.92
N GLY A 65 8.28 -18.17 -8.03
CA GLY A 65 7.20 -17.74 -7.14
C GLY A 65 5.89 -18.54 -7.28
N THR A 66 5.72 -19.33 -8.36
CA THR A 66 4.47 -20.07 -8.63
C THR A 66 4.14 -21.08 -7.53
N ASN A 67 5.14 -21.69 -6.89
CA ASN A 67 4.96 -22.67 -5.81
C ASN A 67 5.34 -22.10 -4.42
N MET A 68 5.36 -20.77 -4.27
CA MET A 68 5.68 -20.12 -3.01
C MET A 68 4.60 -20.39 -1.97
N THR A 69 5.02 -20.81 -0.77
CA THR A 69 4.06 -20.99 0.34
C THR A 69 3.61 -19.62 0.86
N PRO A 70 2.41 -19.52 1.46
CA PRO A 70 1.93 -18.27 2.06
C PRO A 70 2.89 -17.66 3.08
N GLU A 71 3.57 -18.49 3.87
CA GLU A 71 4.53 -18.06 4.88
C GLU A 71 5.79 -17.45 4.23
N ALA A 72 6.32 -18.08 3.16
CA ALA A 72 7.45 -17.54 2.42
C ALA A 72 7.09 -16.21 1.74
N GLU A 73 5.89 -16.12 1.17
CA GLU A 73 5.35 -14.88 0.60
C GLU A 73 5.29 -13.77 1.65
N LEU A 74 4.71 -14.03 2.82
CA LEU A 74 4.65 -13.09 3.95
C LEU A 74 6.04 -12.59 4.36
N LEU A 75 7.00 -13.51 4.53
CA LEU A 75 8.35 -13.16 4.97
C LEU A 75 9.11 -12.34 3.93
N LEU A 76 8.92 -12.59 2.64
CA LEU A 76 9.52 -11.80 1.56
C LEU A 76 8.93 -10.38 1.50
N PHE A 77 7.60 -10.23 1.61
CA PHE A 77 7.00 -8.90 1.73
C PHE A 77 7.53 -8.14 2.95
N ALA A 78 7.65 -8.82 4.08
CA ALA A 78 8.20 -8.21 5.30
C ALA A 78 9.68 -7.84 5.16
N ALA A 79 10.48 -8.64 4.46
CA ALA A 79 11.90 -8.32 4.21
C ALA A 79 12.05 -7.07 3.34
N ALA A 80 11.28 -6.95 2.24
CA ALA A 80 11.27 -5.76 1.41
C ALA A 80 10.85 -4.51 2.20
N ARG A 81 9.79 -4.62 3.02
CA ARG A 81 9.34 -3.56 3.93
C ARG A 81 10.41 -3.15 4.93
N ALA A 82 11.06 -4.11 5.57
CA ALA A 82 12.08 -3.83 6.57
C ALA A 82 13.24 -3.01 5.99
N GLN A 83 13.62 -3.27 4.74
CA GLN A 83 14.63 -2.49 4.02
C GLN A 83 14.10 -1.10 3.69
N LEU A 84 12.93 -0.99 3.05
CA LEU A 84 12.32 0.28 2.66
C LEU A 84 12.13 1.23 3.86
N VAL A 85 11.64 0.70 4.96
CA VAL A 85 11.38 1.51 6.17
C VAL A 85 12.68 2.11 6.69
N ARG A 86 13.77 1.33 6.78
CA ARG A 86 15.03 1.79 7.39
C ARG A 86 15.88 2.63 6.45
N GLU A 87 15.80 2.37 5.16
CA GLU A 87 16.62 3.05 4.16
C GLU A 87 15.97 4.34 3.64
N VAL A 88 14.64 4.38 3.54
CA VAL A 88 13.92 5.49 2.90
C VAL A 88 12.94 6.17 3.85
N ILE A 89 11.99 5.40 4.44
CA ILE A 89 10.86 6.00 5.15
C ILE A 89 11.33 6.70 6.43
N LEU A 90 12.05 6.02 7.30
CA LEU A 90 12.53 6.60 8.56
C LEU A 90 13.34 7.88 8.36
N PRO A 91 14.41 7.89 7.52
CA PRO A 91 15.20 9.10 7.28
C PRO A 91 14.39 10.26 6.71
N ALA A 92 13.41 9.96 5.87
CA ALA A 92 12.53 10.98 5.30
C ALA A 92 11.59 11.58 6.34
N LEU A 93 10.99 10.76 7.20
CA LEU A 93 10.15 11.22 8.31
C LEU A 93 10.94 12.05 9.33
N GLU A 94 12.18 11.67 9.62
CA GLU A 94 13.08 12.42 10.51
C GLU A 94 13.43 13.82 9.96
N THR A 95 13.42 13.98 8.64
CA THR A 95 13.70 15.26 7.97
C THR A 95 12.43 16.06 7.58
N GLY A 96 11.26 15.64 8.06
CA GLY A 96 10.01 16.39 7.87
C GLY A 96 9.36 16.24 6.50
N LYS A 97 9.75 15.23 5.71
CA LYS A 97 9.20 15.01 4.36
C LYS A 97 7.84 14.31 4.41
N ILE A 98 7.07 14.51 3.36
CA ILE A 98 5.82 13.77 3.11
C ILE A 98 6.15 12.53 2.29
N ILE A 99 5.68 11.37 2.73
CA ILE A 99 5.85 10.11 2.03
C ILE A 99 4.49 9.64 1.53
N LEU A 100 4.40 9.36 0.23
CA LEU A 100 3.26 8.73 -0.41
C LEU A 100 3.67 7.31 -0.81
N CYS A 101 3.06 6.31 -0.21
CA CYS A 101 3.44 4.91 -0.42
C CYS A 101 2.32 4.11 -1.06
N ASP A 102 2.57 3.55 -2.26
CA ASP A 102 1.66 2.60 -2.90
C ASP A 102 1.80 1.24 -2.21
N ARG A 103 0.86 0.91 -1.36
CA ARG A 103 0.81 -0.21 -0.41
C ARG A 103 1.80 -0.09 0.75
N PHE A 104 1.41 -0.64 1.89
CA PHE A 104 2.23 -0.77 3.08
C PHE A 104 1.75 -1.97 3.92
N LEU A 105 1.93 -1.92 5.24
CA LEU A 105 1.63 -3.01 6.17
C LEU A 105 0.18 -3.53 6.10
N ASP A 106 -0.78 -2.70 5.69
CA ASP A 106 -2.19 -3.08 5.56
C ASP A 106 -2.43 -4.05 4.41
N SER A 107 -1.66 -3.94 3.31
CA SER A 107 -1.64 -4.95 2.26
C SER A 107 -1.32 -6.35 2.82
N THR A 108 -0.28 -6.47 3.65
CA THR A 108 0.08 -7.77 4.25
C THR A 108 -1.03 -8.30 5.17
N THR A 109 -1.64 -7.44 5.97
CA THR A 109 -2.77 -7.82 6.83
C THR A 109 -3.93 -8.39 6.02
N VAL A 110 -4.23 -7.78 4.87
CA VAL A 110 -5.35 -8.21 4.02
C VAL A 110 -4.99 -9.41 3.14
N TYR A 111 -3.87 -9.37 2.43
CA TYR A 111 -3.50 -10.42 1.46
C TYR A 111 -3.05 -11.71 2.15
N GLN A 112 -2.10 -11.63 3.06
CA GLN A 112 -1.56 -12.81 3.75
C GLN A 112 -2.45 -13.23 4.92
N GLY A 113 -3.00 -12.27 5.67
CA GLY A 113 -3.92 -12.56 6.78
C GLY A 113 -5.28 -13.03 6.29
N ALA A 114 -6.09 -12.14 5.75
CA ALA A 114 -7.48 -12.42 5.40
C ALA A 114 -7.62 -13.33 4.15
N ALA A 115 -6.92 -13.02 3.05
CA ALA A 115 -7.12 -13.73 1.78
C ALA A 115 -6.37 -15.09 1.74
N ARG A 116 -5.15 -15.20 2.30
CA ARG A 116 -4.38 -16.45 2.42
C ARG A 116 -4.66 -17.22 3.71
N SER A 117 -5.47 -16.66 4.62
CA SER A 117 -5.88 -17.32 5.88
C SER A 117 -4.71 -17.65 6.84
N ILE A 118 -3.64 -16.85 6.83
CA ILE A 118 -2.60 -16.94 7.87
C ILE A 118 -3.17 -16.36 9.17
N ALA A 119 -2.83 -16.97 10.31
CA ALA A 119 -3.25 -16.48 11.62
C ALA A 119 -2.81 -15.02 11.87
N THR A 120 -3.69 -14.25 12.54
CA THR A 120 -3.50 -12.80 12.72
C THR A 120 -2.26 -12.47 13.55
N ASP A 121 -1.97 -13.22 14.62
CA ASP A 121 -0.86 -12.90 15.53
C ASP A 121 0.51 -12.92 14.86
N PRO A 122 0.91 -13.97 14.10
CA PRO A 122 2.17 -13.96 13.36
C PRO A 122 2.25 -12.79 12.34
N VAL A 123 1.18 -12.53 11.60
CA VAL A 123 1.13 -11.43 10.60
C VAL A 123 1.34 -10.08 11.29
N SER A 124 0.65 -9.84 12.40
CA SER A 124 0.76 -8.60 13.16
C SER A 124 2.17 -8.39 13.71
N TYR A 125 2.76 -9.43 14.31
CA TYR A 125 4.12 -9.36 14.87
C TYR A 125 5.17 -9.08 13.78
N ILE A 126 5.10 -9.80 12.66
CA ILE A 126 6.01 -9.63 11.52
C ILE A 126 5.87 -8.22 10.93
N ASN A 127 4.64 -7.74 10.75
CA ASN A 127 4.38 -6.38 10.27
C ASN A 127 4.98 -5.31 11.19
N GLN A 128 4.75 -5.42 12.49
CA GLN A 128 5.28 -4.50 13.50
C GLN A 128 6.82 -4.44 13.48
N PHE A 129 7.45 -5.62 13.43
CA PHE A 129 8.92 -5.72 13.36
C PHE A 129 9.46 -5.13 12.05
N ALA A 130 8.88 -5.46 10.90
CA ALA A 130 9.30 -4.97 9.60
C ALA A 130 9.13 -3.46 9.47
N ALA A 131 8.00 -2.93 9.91
CA ALA A 131 7.69 -1.50 9.89
C ALA A 131 8.42 -0.70 10.98
N ALA A 132 9.28 -1.30 11.82
CA ALA A 132 9.93 -0.61 12.95
C ALA A 132 8.91 0.14 13.84
N ALA A 133 7.74 -0.43 14.05
CA ALA A 133 6.59 0.15 14.75
C ALA A 133 6.03 1.46 14.13
N ILE A 134 6.45 1.83 12.91
CA ILE A 134 5.86 2.95 12.18
C ILE A 134 4.44 2.57 11.73
N THR A 135 3.51 3.48 11.97
CA THR A 135 2.13 3.39 11.50
C THR A 135 1.87 4.58 10.56
N PRO A 136 1.17 4.40 9.43
CA PRO A 136 0.76 5.53 8.60
C PRO A 136 -0.07 6.55 9.38
N ASP A 137 0.15 7.84 9.11
CA ASP A 137 -0.71 8.92 9.61
C ASP A 137 -2.14 8.76 9.06
N LEU A 138 -2.24 8.37 7.79
CA LEU A 138 -3.53 8.06 7.15
C LEU A 138 -3.32 7.05 6.01
N THR A 139 -4.28 6.15 5.85
CA THR A 139 -4.34 5.18 4.74
C THR A 139 -5.57 5.43 3.88
N PHE A 140 -5.39 5.72 2.61
CA PHE A 140 -6.47 5.81 1.63
C PHE A 140 -6.78 4.43 1.07
N ILE A 141 -8.04 4.00 1.16
CA ILE A 141 -8.50 2.79 0.49
C ILE A 141 -9.30 3.20 -0.75
N LEU A 142 -8.75 2.91 -1.93
CA LEU A 142 -9.48 3.09 -3.19
C LEU A 142 -10.39 1.88 -3.40
N ASP A 143 -11.65 2.04 -3.01
CA ASP A 143 -12.65 0.99 -3.08
C ASP A 143 -13.24 0.88 -4.49
N VAL A 144 -12.99 -0.28 -5.14
CA VAL A 144 -13.52 -0.62 -6.47
C VAL A 144 -14.11 -2.02 -6.42
N PRO A 145 -15.29 -2.26 -7.00
CA PRO A 145 -15.83 -3.61 -7.12
C PRO A 145 -14.87 -4.58 -7.80
N ALA A 146 -14.81 -5.82 -7.33
CA ALA A 146 -13.83 -6.83 -7.79
C ALA A 146 -13.88 -7.02 -9.32
N GLU A 147 -15.07 -7.07 -9.89
CA GLU A 147 -15.29 -7.24 -11.32
C GLU A 147 -14.74 -6.06 -12.14
N GLU A 148 -14.92 -4.84 -11.64
CA GLU A 148 -14.39 -3.63 -12.27
C GLU A 148 -12.85 -3.56 -12.14
N SER A 149 -12.29 -3.92 -10.99
CA SER A 149 -10.84 -4.04 -10.79
C SER A 149 -10.21 -4.97 -11.82
N ILE A 150 -10.75 -6.17 -11.97
CA ILE A 150 -10.29 -7.16 -12.96
C ILE A 150 -10.44 -6.63 -14.38
N ALA A 151 -11.55 -5.95 -14.70
CA ALA A 151 -11.76 -5.36 -16.02
C ALA A 151 -10.74 -4.27 -16.33
N ARG A 152 -10.37 -3.44 -15.35
CA ARG A 152 -9.34 -2.40 -15.51
C ARG A 152 -7.95 -2.99 -15.70
N VAL A 153 -7.57 -4.01 -14.94
CA VAL A 153 -6.30 -4.73 -15.13
C VAL A 153 -6.21 -5.30 -16.56
N LYS A 154 -7.26 -5.97 -17.04
CA LYS A 154 -7.30 -6.55 -18.40
C LYS A 154 -7.25 -5.52 -19.53
N ARG A 155 -7.60 -4.26 -19.29
CA ARG A 155 -7.52 -3.18 -20.29
C ARG A 155 -6.12 -2.57 -20.42
N ARG A 156 -5.18 -2.90 -19.55
CA ARG A 156 -3.78 -2.47 -19.69
C ARG A 156 -3.15 -3.19 -20.89
N ILE A 157 -2.83 -2.44 -21.93
CA ILE A 157 -2.52 -2.99 -23.28
C ILE A 157 -1.11 -3.58 -23.33
N ASN A 158 -0.18 -3.22 -22.44
CA ASN A 158 1.24 -3.49 -22.59
C ASN A 158 1.89 -4.35 -21.50
N ASP A 159 1.18 -4.73 -20.45
CA ASP A 159 1.75 -5.51 -19.36
C ASP A 159 1.12 -6.89 -19.26
N LEU A 160 1.97 -7.92 -19.25
CA LEU A 160 1.51 -9.26 -18.84
C LEU A 160 1.06 -9.17 -17.38
N PRO A 161 -0.13 -9.73 -17.06
CA PRO A 161 -0.62 -9.71 -15.68
C PRO A 161 0.40 -10.39 -14.76
N ASP A 162 0.71 -9.74 -13.66
CA ASP A 162 1.57 -10.30 -12.64
C ASP A 162 0.88 -11.44 -11.86
N ARG A 163 1.61 -12.11 -10.97
CA ARG A 163 1.10 -13.26 -10.21
C ARG A 163 -0.12 -12.90 -9.36
N MET A 164 -0.19 -11.70 -8.80
CA MET A 164 -1.31 -11.25 -7.97
C MET A 164 -2.51 -10.84 -8.83
N GLU A 165 -2.26 -10.29 -10.01
CA GLU A 165 -3.29 -9.92 -10.98
C GLU A 165 -3.97 -11.13 -11.65
N GLN A 166 -3.34 -12.31 -11.58
CA GLN A 166 -3.90 -13.57 -12.10
C GLN A 166 -4.85 -14.28 -11.13
N GLU A 167 -5.03 -13.75 -9.91
CA GLU A 167 -5.93 -14.33 -8.93
C GLU A 167 -7.41 -14.24 -9.39
N ASN A 168 -8.24 -15.13 -8.85
CA ASN A 168 -9.65 -15.21 -9.23
C ASN A 168 -10.51 -14.11 -8.56
N VAL A 169 -11.75 -13.96 -9.03
CA VAL A 169 -12.68 -12.93 -8.53
C VAL A 169 -12.99 -13.06 -7.03
N ASP A 170 -13.01 -14.28 -6.50
CA ASP A 170 -13.29 -14.50 -5.07
C ASP A 170 -12.13 -14.03 -4.19
N PHE A 171 -10.89 -14.12 -4.69
CA PHE A 171 -9.74 -13.53 -4.03
C PHE A 171 -9.86 -12.00 -3.98
N TYR A 172 -10.17 -11.34 -5.09
CA TYR A 172 -10.40 -9.90 -5.14
C TYR A 172 -11.53 -9.44 -4.20
N LYS A 173 -12.62 -10.22 -4.09
CA LYS A 173 -13.71 -9.93 -3.14
C LYS A 173 -13.23 -10.00 -1.70
N LYS A 174 -12.46 -11.04 -1.32
CA LYS A 174 -11.88 -11.15 0.02
C LYS A 174 -10.93 -10.00 0.35
N VAL A 175 -10.09 -9.61 -0.61
CA VAL A 175 -9.18 -8.46 -0.47
C VAL A 175 -9.96 -7.18 -0.21
N ARG A 176 -10.96 -6.89 -1.03
CA ARG A 176 -11.83 -5.73 -0.86
C ARG A 176 -12.53 -5.73 0.50
N GLU A 177 -13.14 -6.85 0.89
CA GLU A 177 -13.82 -6.99 2.18
C GLU A 177 -12.84 -6.80 3.35
N GLY A 178 -11.62 -7.33 3.24
CA GLY A 178 -10.56 -7.15 4.23
C GLY A 178 -10.20 -5.68 4.45
N TYR A 179 -10.01 -4.92 3.38
CA TYR A 179 -9.75 -3.47 3.48
C TYR A 179 -10.93 -2.70 4.10
N LEU A 180 -12.15 -2.99 3.68
CA LEU A 180 -13.33 -2.34 4.25
C LEU A 180 -13.57 -2.70 5.72
N LEU A 181 -13.16 -3.90 6.15
CA LEU A 181 -13.18 -4.29 7.55
C LEU A 181 -12.16 -3.50 8.36
N LEU A 182 -10.92 -3.34 7.86
CA LEU A 182 -9.91 -2.50 8.52
C LEU A 182 -10.39 -1.06 8.65
N ALA A 183 -10.97 -0.49 7.59
CA ALA A 183 -11.50 0.88 7.64
C ALA A 183 -12.58 1.06 8.70
N ARG A 184 -13.47 0.08 8.86
CA ARG A 184 -14.50 0.11 9.92
C ARG A 184 -13.95 -0.05 11.32
N SER A 185 -12.86 -0.80 11.48
CA SER A 185 -12.25 -1.05 12.81
C SER A 185 -11.33 0.08 13.27
N LEU A 186 -10.77 0.87 12.35
CA LEU A 186 -9.83 1.95 12.64
C LEU A 186 -10.19 3.22 11.84
N PRO A 187 -11.39 3.80 12.04
CA PRO A 187 -11.89 4.90 11.21
C PRO A 187 -11.03 6.17 11.25
N GLU A 188 -10.28 6.39 12.33
CA GLU A 188 -9.36 7.53 12.45
C GLU A 188 -8.15 7.42 11.52
N ARG A 189 -7.77 6.19 11.10
CA ARG A 189 -6.57 5.93 10.30
C ARG A 189 -6.87 5.64 8.83
N PHE A 190 -8.12 5.35 8.50
CA PHE A 190 -8.50 4.99 7.13
C PHE A 190 -9.51 5.96 6.54
N HIS A 191 -9.23 6.40 5.31
CA HIS A 191 -10.16 7.15 4.48
C HIS A 191 -10.55 6.31 3.25
N VAL A 192 -11.83 5.96 3.14
CA VAL A 192 -12.34 5.17 2.01
C VAL A 192 -12.76 6.09 0.89
N VAL A 193 -12.13 5.94 -0.28
CA VAL A 193 -12.43 6.68 -1.50
C VAL A 193 -13.15 5.76 -2.48
N ASP A 194 -14.29 6.18 -2.98
CA ASP A 194 -14.99 5.45 -4.05
C ASP A 194 -14.20 5.55 -5.36
N GLY A 195 -13.41 4.52 -5.66
CA GLY A 195 -12.55 4.45 -6.84
C GLY A 195 -13.31 4.33 -8.18
N THR A 196 -14.66 4.32 -8.16
CA THR A 196 -15.50 4.35 -9.38
C THR A 196 -15.87 5.77 -9.81
N ARG A 197 -15.69 6.77 -8.93
CA ARG A 197 -15.94 8.18 -9.23
C ARG A 197 -14.93 8.74 -10.23
N GLU A 198 -15.21 9.91 -10.75
CA GLU A 198 -14.29 10.63 -11.65
C GLU A 198 -12.96 10.91 -10.95
N LEU A 199 -11.87 10.78 -11.71
CA LEU A 199 -10.50 10.94 -11.23
C LEU A 199 -10.30 12.25 -10.45
N LYS A 200 -10.80 13.36 -11.01
CA LYS A 200 -10.66 14.70 -10.42
C LYS A 200 -11.40 14.83 -9.08
N VAL A 201 -12.58 14.23 -8.96
CA VAL A 201 -13.38 14.26 -7.72
C VAL A 201 -12.64 13.52 -6.60
N ASN A 202 -12.04 12.38 -6.92
CA ASN A 202 -11.23 11.63 -5.96
C ASN A 202 -9.94 12.38 -5.59
N GLN A 203 -9.28 13.02 -6.56
CA GLN A 203 -8.11 13.86 -6.33
C GLN A 203 -8.40 15.00 -5.34
N GLU A 204 -9.50 15.74 -5.54
CA GLU A 204 -9.90 16.84 -4.66
C GLU A 204 -10.21 16.36 -3.23
N ASP A 205 -10.85 15.20 -3.08
CA ASP A 205 -11.16 14.58 -1.79
C ASP A 205 -9.88 14.14 -1.05
N ILE A 206 -8.97 13.45 -1.75
CA ILE A 206 -7.69 13.01 -1.22
C ILE A 206 -6.82 14.21 -0.80
N LEU A 207 -6.64 15.19 -1.69
CA LEU A 207 -5.84 16.38 -1.40
C LEU A 207 -6.38 17.14 -0.18
N LYS A 208 -7.69 17.40 -0.14
CA LYS A 208 -8.33 18.05 1.01
C LYS A 208 -8.08 17.31 2.31
N THR A 209 -8.15 15.97 2.26
CA THR A 209 -7.94 15.13 3.44
C THR A 209 -6.48 15.17 3.89
N VAL A 210 -5.52 15.09 2.98
CA VAL A 210 -4.09 15.21 3.29
C VAL A 210 -3.77 16.56 3.91
N LEU A 211 -4.26 17.68 3.33
CA LEU A 211 -4.03 19.03 3.83
C LEU A 211 -4.58 19.27 5.25
N ALA A 212 -5.51 18.46 5.71
CA ALA A 212 -6.00 18.51 7.08
C ALA A 212 -5.09 17.76 8.08
N HIS A 213 -4.08 17.02 7.60
CA HIS A 213 -3.18 16.19 8.42
C HIS A 213 -1.71 16.67 8.43
N ILE A 214 -1.36 17.68 7.62
CA ILE A 214 -0.01 18.28 7.52
C ILE A 214 0.12 19.64 8.16
#